data_36010dbc5b76dfc599208db1c5b1faad
#
_entry.id   36010dbc5b76dfc599208db1c5b1faad
#
_cell.length_a   1.000
_cell.length_b   1.000
_cell.length_c   1.000
_cell.angle_alpha   90.00
_cell.angle_beta   90.00
_cell.angle_gamma   90.00
#
_symmetry.space_group_name_H-M   'P 1'
#
loop_
_entity.id
_entity.type
_entity.pdbx_description
1 polymer ?
#
loop_
_entity_poly.entity_id
_entity_poly.type
_entity_poly.pdbx_seq_one_letter_code
_entity_poly.pdbx_strand_id
1 'polypeptide(L)'
;MSAISQAQEKFGELIQSEFERIERMKQDTEVKDFSKLDKIVVGILPGDGIGPIIMEQAVRVIKALIPDEIASGKVELRHIEGMTIENRAAKLQSLPDDVFEEIKKCDVIIKGPMVTPRAGEPWPNLVSANSLLRRGLELFAAVRPIRIPDKGIDWTFFRENIHLQYSL
;
A
#
# COMPACT_ATOMS: atom_id res chain seq x y z
N MET A 1 -29.10 -7.37 -20.47
CA MET A 1 -28.86 -8.40 -19.44
C MET A 1 -29.68 -8.05 -18.22
N SER A 2 -30.26 -9.02 -17.52
CA SER A 2 -30.99 -8.75 -16.26
C SER A 2 -29.99 -8.42 -15.15
N ALA A 3 -30.44 -7.72 -14.10
CA ALA A 3 -29.60 -7.44 -12.94
C ALA A 3 -29.05 -8.72 -12.28
N ILE A 4 -29.82 -9.81 -12.33
CA ILE A 4 -29.39 -11.13 -11.83
C ILE A 4 -28.24 -11.68 -12.68
N SER A 5 -28.33 -11.59 -14.02
CA SER A 5 -27.24 -12.08 -14.90
C SER A 5 -25.95 -11.29 -14.70
N GLN A 6 -26.04 -9.95 -14.50
CA GLN A 6 -24.89 -9.12 -14.21
C GLN A 6 -24.25 -9.47 -12.86
N ALA A 7 -25.06 -9.73 -11.83
CA ALA A 7 -24.59 -10.15 -10.53
C ALA A 7 -23.89 -11.53 -10.57
N GLN A 8 -24.45 -12.48 -11.33
CA GLN A 8 -23.85 -13.80 -11.52
C GLN A 8 -22.50 -13.72 -12.25
N GLU A 9 -22.41 -12.92 -13.31
CA GLU A 9 -21.18 -12.68 -14.06
C GLU A 9 -20.10 -12.07 -13.14
N LYS A 10 -20.47 -11.00 -12.41
CA LYS A 10 -19.55 -10.33 -11.46
C LYS A 10 -19.08 -11.25 -10.36
N PHE A 11 -19.94 -12.10 -9.83
CA PHE A 11 -19.57 -13.10 -8.84
C PHE A 11 -18.65 -14.16 -9.42
N GLY A 12 -18.88 -14.59 -10.66
CA GLY A 12 -18.01 -15.51 -11.39
C GLY A 12 -16.60 -14.96 -11.57
N GLU A 13 -16.47 -13.69 -12.00
CA GLU A 13 -15.19 -12.99 -12.12
C GLU A 13 -14.44 -12.93 -10.78
N LEU A 14 -15.17 -12.61 -9.69
CA LEU A 14 -14.59 -12.55 -8.34
C LEU A 14 -14.02 -13.90 -7.92
N ILE A 15 -14.80 -14.97 -8.07
CA ILE A 15 -14.35 -16.33 -7.73
C ILE A 15 -13.15 -16.74 -8.57
N GLN A 16 -13.17 -16.45 -9.86
CA GLN A 16 -12.05 -16.75 -10.75
C GLN A 16 -10.77 -16.02 -10.30
N SER A 17 -10.86 -14.73 -9.98
CA SER A 17 -9.72 -13.94 -9.51
C SER A 17 -9.14 -14.46 -8.19
N GLU A 18 -10.00 -14.96 -7.27
CA GLU A 18 -9.54 -15.55 -6.01
C GLU A 18 -8.86 -16.93 -6.21
N PHE A 19 -9.32 -17.75 -7.14
CA PHE A 19 -8.62 -18.98 -7.50
C PHE A 19 -7.24 -18.69 -8.11
N GLU A 20 -7.15 -17.75 -9.03
CA GLU A 20 -5.87 -17.33 -9.62
C GLU A 20 -4.90 -16.77 -8.56
N ARG A 21 -5.43 -16.02 -7.59
CA ARG A 21 -4.66 -15.55 -6.45
C ARG A 21 -4.12 -16.70 -5.60
N ILE A 22 -4.95 -17.69 -5.28
CA ILE A 22 -4.53 -18.88 -4.51
C ILE A 22 -3.42 -19.65 -5.24
N GLU A 23 -3.53 -19.81 -6.56
CA GLU A 23 -2.50 -20.48 -7.34
C GLU A 23 -1.17 -19.70 -7.35
N ARG A 24 -1.21 -18.35 -7.45
CA ARG A 24 0.01 -17.54 -7.29
C ARG A 24 0.64 -17.71 -5.91
N MET A 25 -0.17 -17.67 -4.85
CA MET A 25 0.30 -17.86 -3.47
C MET A 25 0.96 -19.22 -3.22
N LYS A 26 0.48 -20.28 -3.88
CA LYS A 26 1.11 -21.61 -3.81
C LYS A 26 2.49 -21.65 -4.46
N GLN A 27 2.72 -20.81 -5.46
CA GLN A 27 4.00 -20.72 -6.16
C GLN A 27 4.99 -19.81 -5.44
N ASP A 28 4.51 -18.80 -4.71
CA ASP A 28 5.32 -17.85 -3.94
C ASP A 28 5.53 -18.39 -2.51
N THR A 29 6.39 -19.36 -2.37
CA THR A 29 6.68 -20.03 -1.09
C THR A 29 7.91 -19.47 -0.37
N GLU A 30 8.67 -18.60 -1.01
CA GLU A 30 9.92 -18.07 -0.43
C GLU A 30 9.70 -16.67 0.17
N VAL A 31 10.04 -16.55 1.45
CA VAL A 31 10.11 -15.23 2.10
C VAL A 31 11.32 -14.48 1.55
N LYS A 32 11.09 -13.28 1.04
CA LYS A 32 12.15 -12.41 0.50
C LYS A 32 13.19 -12.10 1.59
N ASP A 33 14.41 -12.59 1.39
CA ASP A 33 15.52 -12.32 2.28
C ASP A 33 16.24 -11.03 1.85
N PHE A 34 15.92 -9.93 2.53
CA PHE A 34 16.48 -8.61 2.24
C PHE A 34 18.00 -8.54 2.40
N SER A 35 18.60 -9.42 3.20
CA SER A 35 20.06 -9.45 3.40
C SER A 35 20.82 -9.89 2.15
N LYS A 36 20.15 -10.66 1.29
CA LYS A 36 20.72 -11.19 0.04
C LYS A 36 20.52 -10.30 -1.17
N LEU A 37 19.71 -9.23 -1.05
CA LEU A 37 19.50 -8.30 -2.15
C LEU A 37 20.75 -7.44 -2.36
N ASP A 38 21.12 -7.24 -3.60
CA ASP A 38 22.20 -6.30 -3.95
C ASP A 38 21.77 -4.85 -3.66
N LYS A 39 20.50 -4.56 -3.84
CA LYS A 39 19.89 -3.26 -3.63
C LYS A 39 18.48 -3.38 -3.05
N ILE A 40 18.16 -2.52 -2.11
CA ILE A 40 16.81 -2.37 -1.53
C ILE A 40 16.22 -1.04 -1.98
N VAL A 41 15.08 -1.07 -2.64
CA VAL A 41 14.35 0.12 -3.10
C VAL A 41 13.23 0.45 -2.13
N VAL A 42 13.34 1.61 -1.47
CA VAL A 42 12.33 2.15 -0.57
C VAL A 42 11.53 3.21 -1.29
N GLY A 43 10.28 2.91 -1.63
CA GLY A 43 9.36 3.86 -2.24
C GLY A 43 8.80 4.83 -1.21
N ILE A 44 8.88 6.12 -1.50
CA ILE A 44 8.39 7.21 -0.64
C ILE A 44 7.15 7.81 -1.32
N LEU A 45 5.99 7.65 -0.69
CA LEU A 45 4.71 8.24 -1.12
C LEU A 45 4.30 9.33 -0.12
N PRO A 46 4.50 10.61 -0.43
CA PRO A 46 4.17 11.70 0.49
C PRO A 46 2.70 11.73 0.90
N GLY A 47 1.78 11.44 -0.04
CA GLY A 47 0.35 11.47 0.21
C GLY A 47 -0.23 12.89 0.23
N ASP A 48 -1.33 13.07 0.98
CA ASP A 48 -2.13 14.29 0.99
C ASP A 48 -1.97 15.11 2.29
N GLY A 49 -2.36 16.38 2.26
CA GLY A 49 -2.48 17.25 3.42
C GLY A 49 -1.15 17.43 4.17
N ILE A 50 -1.08 16.98 5.42
CA ILE A 50 0.14 17.03 6.25
C ILE A 50 1.21 16.00 5.79
N GLY A 51 0.84 15.08 4.90
CA GLY A 51 1.69 13.98 4.45
C GLY A 51 3.10 14.40 4.01
N PRO A 52 3.25 15.33 3.06
CA PRO A 52 4.57 15.77 2.61
C PRO A 52 5.48 16.26 3.73
N ILE A 53 4.91 17.04 4.70
CA ILE A 53 5.69 17.59 5.82
C ILE A 53 6.21 16.49 6.75
N ILE A 54 5.35 15.54 7.13
CA ILE A 54 5.77 14.46 8.02
C ILE A 54 6.69 13.46 7.31
N MET A 55 6.47 13.21 6.02
CA MET A 55 7.32 12.32 5.23
C MET A 55 8.72 12.89 5.02
N GLU A 56 8.86 14.20 4.83
CA GLU A 56 10.16 14.86 4.79
C GLU A 56 10.96 14.59 6.07
N GLN A 57 10.34 14.72 7.25
CA GLN A 57 11.01 14.46 8.51
C GLN A 57 11.33 12.96 8.68
N ALA A 58 10.44 12.06 8.29
CA ALA A 58 10.70 10.63 8.30
C ALA A 58 11.91 10.27 7.41
N VAL A 59 11.98 10.81 6.22
CA VAL A 59 13.12 10.61 5.29
C VAL A 59 14.41 11.17 5.88
N ARG A 60 14.38 12.33 6.55
CA ARG A 60 15.57 12.89 7.26
C ARG A 60 16.09 11.94 8.33
N VAL A 61 15.18 11.34 9.12
CA VAL A 61 15.56 10.35 10.14
C VAL A 61 16.19 9.12 9.48
N ILE A 62 15.57 8.58 8.42
CA ILE A 62 16.13 7.44 7.69
C ILE A 62 17.53 7.73 7.18
N LYS A 63 17.72 8.88 6.52
CA LYS A 63 19.05 9.30 6.02
C LYS A 63 20.09 9.45 7.12
N ALA A 64 19.68 9.81 8.33
CA ALA A 64 20.58 9.89 9.48
C ALA A 64 20.93 8.53 10.08
N LEU A 65 20.01 7.54 9.97
CA LEU A 65 20.20 6.20 10.53
C LEU A 65 21.04 5.27 9.65
N ILE A 66 20.92 5.41 8.33
CA ILE A 66 21.58 4.52 7.33
C ILE A 66 22.32 5.32 6.23
N PRO A 67 23.21 6.27 6.61
CA PRO A 67 23.89 7.11 5.62
C PRO A 67 24.80 6.30 4.69
N ASP A 68 25.47 5.28 5.20
CA ASP A 68 26.45 4.49 4.46
C ASP A 68 25.76 3.57 3.43
N GLU A 69 24.62 2.98 3.79
CA GLU A 69 23.82 2.15 2.88
C GLU A 69 23.23 2.97 1.74
N ILE A 70 22.86 4.23 2.01
CA ILE A 70 22.38 5.14 0.96
C ILE A 70 23.53 5.59 0.09
N ALA A 71 24.67 5.97 0.66
CA ALA A 71 25.84 6.43 -0.08
C ALA A 71 26.46 5.33 -0.96
N SER A 72 26.46 4.09 -0.48
CA SER A 72 26.94 2.93 -1.25
C SER A 72 25.94 2.47 -2.34
N GLY A 73 24.70 2.99 -2.34
CA GLY A 73 23.63 2.54 -3.24
C GLY A 73 22.96 1.22 -2.84
N LYS A 74 23.30 0.67 -1.68
CA LYS A 74 22.62 -0.51 -1.11
C LYS A 74 21.15 -0.23 -0.82
N VAL A 75 20.83 1.01 -0.41
CA VAL A 75 19.47 1.49 -0.23
C VAL A 75 19.19 2.68 -1.14
N GLU A 76 18.18 2.56 -1.98
CA GLU A 76 17.64 3.65 -2.80
C GLU A 76 16.35 4.20 -2.16
N LEU A 77 16.31 5.51 -1.92
CA LEU A 77 15.07 6.21 -1.54
C LEU A 77 14.42 6.79 -2.81
N ARG A 78 13.34 6.17 -3.29
CA ARG A 78 12.64 6.54 -4.52
C ARG A 78 11.36 7.29 -4.22
N HIS A 79 11.30 8.56 -4.60
CA HIS A 79 10.07 9.33 -4.56
C HIS A 79 9.10 8.87 -5.65
N ILE A 80 7.85 8.59 -5.27
CA ILE A 80 6.78 8.17 -6.17
C ILE A 80 5.70 9.24 -6.15
N GLU A 81 5.53 9.88 -7.29
CA GLU A 81 4.54 10.94 -7.51
C GLU A 81 3.18 10.35 -7.95
N GLY A 82 2.12 11.17 -7.95
CA GLY A 82 0.84 10.81 -8.55
C GLY A 82 -0.22 10.28 -7.57
N MET A 83 0.10 10.17 -6.27
CA MET A 83 -0.86 9.68 -5.25
C MET A 83 -1.59 10.81 -4.49
N THR A 84 -1.44 12.07 -4.89
CA THR A 84 -2.22 13.17 -4.30
C THR A 84 -3.69 13.09 -4.73
N ILE A 85 -4.59 13.66 -3.92
CA ILE A 85 -6.02 13.64 -4.22
C ILE A 85 -6.34 14.34 -5.55
N GLU A 86 -5.61 15.41 -5.89
CA GLU A 86 -5.75 16.14 -7.15
C GLU A 86 -5.44 15.24 -8.36
N ASN A 87 -4.31 14.53 -8.32
CA ASN A 87 -3.91 13.62 -9.40
C ASN A 87 -4.87 12.44 -9.56
N ARG A 88 -5.29 11.85 -8.42
CA ARG A 88 -6.25 10.73 -8.42
C ARG A 88 -7.62 11.17 -8.92
N ALA A 89 -8.07 12.37 -8.56
CA ALA A 89 -9.32 12.94 -9.02
C ALA A 89 -9.27 13.26 -10.52
N ALA A 90 -8.18 13.83 -11.02
CA ALA A 90 -8.00 14.13 -12.45
C ALA A 90 -8.02 12.85 -13.32
N LYS A 91 -7.46 11.74 -12.80
CA LYS A 91 -7.48 10.44 -13.48
C LYS A 91 -8.76 9.62 -13.22
N LEU A 92 -9.64 10.07 -12.32
CA LEU A 92 -10.81 9.31 -11.84
C LEU A 92 -10.42 7.90 -11.31
N GLN A 93 -9.22 7.77 -10.81
CA GLN A 93 -8.66 6.52 -10.27
C GLN A 93 -8.20 6.72 -8.84
N SER A 94 -8.68 5.89 -7.93
CA SER A 94 -8.22 5.92 -6.52
C SER A 94 -6.78 5.47 -6.37
N LEU A 95 -6.31 4.60 -7.24
CA LEU A 95 -4.94 4.12 -7.38
C LEU A 95 -4.62 4.11 -8.89
N PRO A 96 -3.95 5.13 -9.42
CA PRO A 96 -3.58 5.19 -10.83
C PRO A 96 -2.67 4.01 -11.22
N ASP A 97 -2.96 3.38 -12.36
CA ASP A 97 -2.28 2.16 -12.79
C ASP A 97 -0.78 2.38 -13.01
N ASP A 98 -0.41 3.48 -13.63
CA ASP A 98 1.00 3.86 -13.86
C ASP A 98 1.77 4.03 -12.54
N VAL A 99 1.14 4.65 -11.54
CA VAL A 99 1.74 4.83 -10.21
C VAL A 99 1.84 3.49 -9.48
N PHE A 100 0.83 2.64 -9.62
CA PHE A 100 0.84 1.33 -9.00
C PHE A 100 1.96 0.44 -9.57
N GLU A 101 2.24 0.50 -10.86
CA GLU A 101 3.37 -0.20 -11.47
C GLU A 101 4.73 0.29 -10.93
N GLU A 102 4.88 1.60 -10.64
CA GLU A 102 6.09 2.10 -9.98
C GLU A 102 6.20 1.64 -8.52
N ILE A 103 5.07 1.59 -7.80
CA ILE A 103 5.03 1.08 -6.42
C ILE A 103 5.48 -0.39 -6.37
N LYS A 104 5.05 -1.22 -7.31
CA LYS A 104 5.43 -2.66 -7.37
C LYS A 104 6.93 -2.89 -7.60
N LYS A 105 7.64 -1.91 -8.13
CA LYS A 105 9.11 -1.98 -8.30
C LYS A 105 9.90 -1.72 -7.01
N CYS A 106 9.21 -1.38 -5.92
CA CYS A 106 9.83 -1.10 -4.64
C CYS A 106 9.75 -2.32 -3.72
N ASP A 107 10.78 -2.51 -2.91
CA ASP A 107 10.85 -3.60 -1.92
C ASP A 107 10.12 -3.24 -0.63
N VAL A 108 10.15 -1.96 -0.27
CA VAL A 108 9.50 -1.39 0.92
C VAL A 108 8.81 -0.09 0.53
N ILE A 109 7.64 0.17 1.11
CA ILE A 109 6.90 1.42 0.90
C ILE A 109 6.73 2.16 2.22
N ILE A 110 7.13 3.43 2.22
CA ILE A 110 6.82 4.37 3.29
C ILE A 110 5.85 5.40 2.72
N LYS A 111 4.67 5.51 3.34
CA LYS A 111 3.62 6.38 2.83
C LYS A 111 3.05 7.32 3.88
N GLY A 112 2.74 8.54 3.48
CA GLY A 112 1.94 9.50 4.21
C GLY A 112 0.42 9.20 4.14
N PRO A 113 -0.41 10.02 4.80
CA PRO A 113 -1.86 9.91 4.75
C PRO A 113 -2.39 10.16 3.32
N MET A 114 -3.48 9.49 2.97
CA MET A 114 -4.19 9.68 1.71
C MET A 114 -5.66 9.98 1.98
N VAL A 115 -6.16 11.04 1.39
CA VAL A 115 -7.56 11.46 1.51
C VAL A 115 -8.47 10.45 0.81
N THR A 116 -9.55 10.07 1.47
CA THR A 116 -10.68 9.39 0.84
C THR A 116 -11.84 10.38 0.80
N PRO A 117 -12.29 10.80 -0.39
CA PRO A 117 -13.37 11.78 -0.53
C PRO A 117 -14.65 11.36 0.18
N ARG A 118 -15.34 12.33 0.75
CA ARG A 118 -16.66 12.14 1.39
C ARG A 118 -17.74 12.84 0.57
N ALA A 119 -18.98 12.44 0.79
CA ALA A 119 -20.11 13.10 0.19
C ALA A 119 -20.12 14.60 0.56
N GLY A 120 -20.28 15.48 -0.44
CA GLY A 120 -20.26 16.94 -0.27
C GLY A 120 -18.89 17.60 -0.41
N GLU A 121 -17.80 16.85 -0.52
CA GLU A 121 -16.49 17.39 -0.86
C GLU A 121 -16.35 17.63 -2.37
N PRO A 122 -15.44 18.53 -2.82
CA PRO A 122 -15.31 18.90 -4.23
C PRO A 122 -14.69 17.81 -5.12
N TRP A 123 -14.36 16.65 -4.54
CA TRP A 123 -13.70 15.56 -5.23
C TRP A 123 -14.70 14.52 -5.77
N PRO A 124 -14.37 13.81 -6.85
CA PRO A 124 -15.16 12.66 -7.30
C PRO A 124 -15.23 11.57 -6.21
N ASN A 125 -16.27 10.76 -6.26
CA ASN A 125 -16.42 9.64 -5.35
C ASN A 125 -15.37 8.55 -5.67
N LEU A 126 -14.26 8.59 -4.93
CA LEU A 126 -13.16 7.63 -5.06
C LEU A 126 -13.15 6.71 -3.83
N VAL A 127 -12.94 5.42 -4.06
CA VAL A 127 -12.73 4.46 -2.98
C VAL A 127 -11.38 4.69 -2.28
N SER A 128 -11.19 4.12 -1.10
CA SER A 128 -9.96 4.30 -0.33
C SER A 128 -8.72 3.79 -1.07
N ALA A 129 -7.80 4.69 -1.43
CA ALA A 129 -6.50 4.34 -2.01
C ALA A 129 -5.68 3.42 -1.09
N ASN A 130 -5.79 3.61 0.23
CA ASN A 130 -5.13 2.74 1.21
C ASN A 130 -5.63 1.28 1.12
N SER A 131 -6.93 1.09 0.92
CA SER A 131 -7.52 -0.25 0.78
C SER A 131 -7.09 -0.91 -0.54
N LEU A 132 -7.07 -0.15 -1.63
CA LEU A 132 -6.60 -0.65 -2.93
C LEU A 132 -5.12 -1.02 -2.91
N LEU A 133 -4.26 -0.19 -2.31
CA LEU A 133 -2.84 -0.50 -2.14
C LEU A 133 -2.62 -1.81 -1.36
N ARG A 134 -3.30 -1.96 -0.23
CA ARG A 134 -3.15 -3.18 0.58
C ARG A 134 -3.55 -4.43 -0.16
N ARG A 135 -4.67 -4.38 -0.88
CA ARG A 135 -5.16 -5.50 -1.69
C ARG A 135 -4.28 -5.77 -2.90
N GLY A 136 -3.95 -4.71 -3.65
CA GLY A 136 -3.14 -4.85 -4.86
C GLY A 136 -1.71 -5.33 -4.61
N LEU A 137 -1.13 -4.99 -3.45
CA LEU A 137 0.17 -5.49 -3.00
C LEU A 137 0.06 -6.78 -2.17
N GLU A 138 -1.13 -7.35 -2.04
CA GLU A 138 -1.41 -8.58 -1.28
C GLU A 138 -0.90 -8.55 0.17
N LEU A 139 -0.96 -7.37 0.82
CA LEU A 139 -0.54 -7.18 2.20
C LEU A 139 -1.55 -7.79 3.16
N PHE A 140 -1.35 -9.04 3.52
CA PHE A 140 -2.30 -9.84 4.30
C PHE A 140 -2.68 -9.20 5.63
N ALA A 141 -1.73 -8.73 6.42
CA ALA A 141 -1.99 -8.24 7.75
C ALA A 141 -1.38 -6.86 8.04
N ALA A 142 -2.14 -6.00 8.72
CA ALA A 142 -1.60 -4.84 9.42
C ALA A 142 -1.10 -5.27 10.79
N VAL A 143 0.20 -5.17 11.02
CA VAL A 143 0.86 -5.54 12.28
C VAL A 143 1.12 -4.27 13.08
N ARG A 144 0.68 -4.25 14.33
CA ARG A 144 0.80 -3.09 15.22
C ARG A 144 1.34 -3.51 16.57
N PRO A 145 2.66 -3.47 16.79
CA PRO A 145 3.25 -3.70 18.10
C PRO A 145 3.02 -2.50 19.03
N ILE A 146 2.68 -2.78 20.28
CA ILE A 146 2.56 -1.80 21.35
C ILE A 146 3.44 -2.29 22.50
N ARG A 147 4.49 -1.53 22.79
CA ARG A 147 5.45 -1.89 23.82
C ARG A 147 5.58 -0.75 24.83
N ILE A 148 5.23 -1.03 26.09
CA ILE A 148 5.35 -0.10 27.22
C ILE A 148 6.05 -0.86 28.35
N PRO A 149 7.39 -0.88 28.39
CA PRO A 149 8.15 -1.72 29.34
C PRO A 149 7.80 -1.44 30.79
N ASP A 150 7.66 -0.17 31.16
CA ASP A 150 7.38 0.25 32.57
C ASP A 150 6.00 -0.23 33.05
N LYS A 151 5.11 -0.64 32.13
CA LYS A 151 3.78 -1.19 32.45
C LYS A 151 3.69 -2.69 32.19
N GLY A 152 4.78 -3.34 31.80
CA GLY A 152 4.78 -4.75 31.41
C GLY A 152 3.93 -5.07 30.19
N ILE A 153 3.68 -4.07 29.30
CA ILE A 153 2.87 -4.24 28.10
C ILE A 153 3.81 -4.54 26.94
N ASP A 154 3.59 -5.69 26.30
CA ASP A 154 4.23 -6.07 25.03
C ASP A 154 3.18 -6.84 24.20
N TRP A 155 2.37 -6.10 23.45
CA TRP A 155 1.28 -6.63 22.64
C TRP A 155 1.54 -6.41 21.16
N THR A 156 1.13 -7.36 20.33
CA THR A 156 1.11 -7.17 18.88
C THR A 156 -0.29 -7.46 18.35
N PHE A 157 -0.90 -6.45 17.74
CA PHE A 157 -2.19 -6.58 17.06
C PHE A 157 -1.97 -6.95 15.60
N PHE A 158 -2.63 -8.01 15.16
CA PHE A 158 -2.71 -8.40 13.76
C PHE A 158 -4.12 -8.12 13.25
N ARG A 159 -4.23 -7.31 12.19
CA ARG A 159 -5.49 -7.04 11.52
C ARG A 159 -5.37 -7.49 10.07
N GLU A 160 -6.22 -8.40 9.68
CA GLU A 160 -6.33 -8.88 8.31
C GLU A 160 -6.85 -7.76 7.38
N ASN A 161 -6.32 -7.67 6.15
CA ASN A 161 -6.58 -6.57 5.22
C ASN A 161 -7.22 -6.99 3.89
N ILE A 162 -7.30 -8.29 3.58
CA ILE A 162 -7.55 -8.77 2.21
C ILE A 162 -8.97 -9.28 2.02
N HIS A 163 -9.63 -9.74 3.09
CA HIS A 163 -10.94 -10.38 2.98
C HIS A 163 -12.06 -9.47 2.45
N LEU A 164 -13.05 -10.11 1.83
CA LEU A 164 -14.25 -9.60 1.17
C LEU A 164 -15.13 -8.61 1.98
N GLN A 165 -14.90 -8.42 3.26
CA GLN A 165 -15.68 -7.51 4.11
C GLN A 165 -15.73 -6.05 3.63
N TYR A 166 -14.89 -5.68 2.65
CA TYR A 166 -14.80 -4.32 2.12
C TYR A 166 -15.10 -4.23 0.62
N SER A 167 -15.65 -5.28 0.02
CA SER A 167 -15.95 -5.36 -1.42
C SER A 167 -17.43 -5.24 -1.77
N LEU A 168 -18.28 -4.86 -0.81
CA LEU A 168 -19.72 -4.55 -1.03
C LEU A 168 -19.95 -3.05 -0.97
#